data_35d1d535d68a931fac80ce380e96e9b1
#
_entry.id   35d1d535d68a931fac80ce380e96e9b1
#
_cell.length_a   1.000
_cell.length_b   1.000
_cell.length_c   1.000
_cell.angle_alpha   90.00
_cell.angle_beta   90.00
_cell.angle_gamma   90.00
#
_symmetry.space_group_name_H-M   'P 1'
#
loop_
_entity.id
_entity.type
_entity.pdbx_description
1 polymer ?
#
loop_
_entity_poly.entity_id
_entity_poly.type
_entity_poly.pdbx_seq_one_letter_code
_entity_poly.pdbx_strand_id
1 'polypeptide(L)'
;MSDPLFDLSGRVGVVTGGHGQLGSALVRALWERGMRIAIVDLATAPGRGATDLSDALASGEVRAFAADVTDRAALEPVLAEVQAAWDVPHLLVNAAAIDAPPDAPAVEVGPFETYPTESLERVLEVNVTGTVVPCQVFGAAMAQAGRGSIVNVASVYGMLSPDQSLYDFRREDGDEFVKPVSYAVSKSAILNLTRYLATYWGERGVRVNTLTPHGIANAQPQAFVDAFARRSPLRRLMDVGEAVGAVVFLASDASSYVTGANVVVDGGWSAW
;
A
#
# COMPACT_ATOMS: atom_id res chain seq x y z
N MET A 1 -4.23 28.67 10.61
CA MET A 1 -4.10 27.72 11.75
C MET A 1 -4.40 26.34 11.18
N SER A 2 -3.48 25.38 11.33
CA SER A 2 -3.73 23.99 10.96
C SER A 2 -4.77 23.40 11.94
N ASP A 3 -5.69 22.59 11.42
CA ASP A 3 -6.64 21.86 12.26
C ASP A 3 -5.86 20.82 13.11
N PRO A 4 -5.91 20.92 14.45
CA PRO A 4 -5.15 20.05 15.34
C PRO A 4 -5.52 18.56 15.18
N LEU A 5 -6.74 18.24 14.70
CA LEU A 5 -7.14 16.85 14.45
C LEU A 5 -6.33 16.17 13.34
N PHE A 6 -5.81 16.94 12.38
CA PHE A 6 -5.01 16.45 11.25
C PHE A 6 -3.52 16.78 11.38
N ASP A 7 -3.07 17.25 12.55
CA ASP A 7 -1.67 17.56 12.78
C ASP A 7 -0.83 16.29 12.88
N LEU A 8 0.21 16.21 12.04
CA LEU A 8 1.16 15.09 11.99
C LEU A 8 2.57 15.54 12.41
N SER A 9 2.74 16.80 12.79
CA SER A 9 4.05 17.38 13.11
C SER A 9 4.78 16.61 14.19
N GLY A 10 6.06 16.31 13.94
CA GLY A 10 6.92 15.58 14.86
C GLY A 10 6.66 14.08 14.98
N ARG A 11 5.61 13.55 14.35
CA ARG A 11 5.35 12.10 14.33
C ARG A 11 6.36 11.39 13.42
N VAL A 12 6.59 10.11 13.71
CA VAL A 12 7.47 9.22 12.93
C VAL A 12 6.61 8.23 12.15
N GLY A 13 6.87 8.09 10.85
CA GLY A 13 6.23 7.12 9.99
C GLY A 13 7.21 6.14 9.35
N VAL A 14 6.75 4.92 9.10
CA VAL A 14 7.42 3.93 8.26
C VAL A 14 6.52 3.64 7.07
N VAL A 15 7.07 3.69 5.85
CA VAL A 15 6.36 3.38 4.62
C VAL A 15 7.12 2.30 3.87
N THR A 16 6.54 1.10 3.79
CA THR A 16 7.11 0.04 2.94
C THR A 16 6.70 0.24 1.49
N GLY A 17 7.58 -0.11 0.55
CA GLY A 17 7.34 0.20 -0.88
C GLY A 17 7.37 1.71 -1.18
N GLY A 18 8.13 2.48 -0.39
CA GLY A 18 8.12 3.94 -0.44
C GLY A 18 8.74 4.55 -1.70
N HIS A 19 9.45 3.77 -2.49
CA HIS A 19 9.95 4.18 -3.82
C HIS A 19 8.97 3.85 -4.96
N GLY A 20 7.88 3.13 -4.69
CA GLY A 20 6.80 2.91 -5.65
C GLY A 20 5.93 4.14 -5.87
N GLN A 21 5.03 4.09 -6.87
CA GLN A 21 4.14 5.21 -7.22
C GLN A 21 3.29 5.69 -6.03
N LEU A 22 2.55 4.78 -5.39
CA LEU A 22 1.70 5.14 -4.24
C LEU A 22 2.55 5.49 -3.01
N GLY A 23 3.56 4.66 -2.71
CA GLY A 23 4.40 4.86 -1.53
C GLY A 23 5.10 6.21 -1.53
N SER A 24 5.70 6.62 -2.65
CA SER A 24 6.39 7.91 -2.75
C SER A 24 5.46 9.12 -2.65
N ALA A 25 4.24 9.03 -3.20
CA ALA A 25 3.23 10.08 -3.02
C ALA A 25 2.80 10.21 -1.55
N LEU A 26 2.67 9.08 -0.84
CA LEU A 26 2.36 9.08 0.59
C LEU A 26 3.53 9.63 1.42
N VAL A 27 4.76 9.20 1.14
CA VAL A 27 5.97 9.75 1.80
C VAL A 27 6.03 11.26 1.66
N ARG A 28 5.90 11.78 0.43
CA ARG A 28 5.89 13.23 0.15
C ARG A 28 4.84 13.95 0.99
N ALA A 29 3.61 13.48 0.93
CA ALA A 29 2.48 14.15 1.57
C ALA A 29 2.55 14.12 3.11
N LEU A 30 3.08 13.04 3.70
CA LEU A 30 3.26 12.91 5.14
C LEU A 30 4.44 13.77 5.64
N TRP A 31 5.55 13.80 4.88
CA TRP A 31 6.68 14.67 5.18
C TRP A 31 6.32 16.16 5.12
N GLU A 32 5.61 16.60 4.08
CA GLU A 32 5.12 17.98 3.95
C GLU A 32 4.20 18.42 5.11
N ARG A 33 3.67 17.46 5.87
CA ARG A 33 2.89 17.68 7.10
C ARG A 33 3.70 17.54 8.40
N GLY A 34 5.03 17.57 8.26
CA GLY A 34 5.96 17.60 9.39
C GLY A 34 6.27 16.23 10.01
N MET A 35 5.97 15.12 9.33
CA MET A 35 6.40 13.80 9.77
C MET A 35 7.85 13.52 9.37
N ARG A 36 8.55 12.75 10.20
CA ARG A 36 9.80 12.08 9.83
C ARG A 36 9.47 10.71 9.29
N ILE A 37 10.04 10.33 8.13
CA ILE A 37 9.63 9.11 7.43
C ILE A 37 10.82 8.19 7.17
N ALA A 38 10.69 6.93 7.57
CA ALA A 38 11.54 5.84 7.13
C ALA A 38 10.90 5.14 5.92
N ILE A 39 11.56 5.20 4.78
CA ILE A 39 11.21 4.40 3.60
C ILE A 39 11.88 3.03 3.77
N VAL A 40 11.12 1.96 3.61
CA VAL A 40 11.63 0.59 3.54
C VAL A 40 11.30 0.03 2.15
N ASP A 41 12.31 -0.27 1.36
CA ASP A 41 12.13 -0.78 0.01
C ASP A 41 13.31 -1.68 -0.39
N LEU A 42 13.10 -2.61 -1.32
CA LEU A 42 14.21 -3.36 -1.94
C LEU A 42 15.04 -2.47 -2.86
N ALA A 43 14.36 -1.57 -3.58
CA ALA A 43 14.99 -0.63 -4.48
C ALA A 43 15.47 0.61 -3.72
N THR A 44 16.64 1.12 -4.11
CA THR A 44 17.18 2.40 -3.63
C THR A 44 16.88 3.56 -4.61
N ALA A 45 16.27 3.26 -5.74
CA ALA A 45 15.90 4.22 -6.78
C ALA A 45 14.37 4.26 -6.98
N PRO A 46 13.83 5.45 -7.36
CA PRO A 46 12.41 5.59 -7.62
C PRO A 46 11.90 4.67 -8.71
N GLY A 47 10.76 4.03 -8.46
CA GLY A 47 10.04 3.24 -9.44
C GLY A 47 9.30 4.08 -10.47
N ARG A 48 8.69 3.42 -11.47
CA ARG A 48 7.89 4.10 -12.50
C ARG A 48 6.72 4.86 -11.86
N GLY A 49 6.54 6.12 -12.25
CA GLY A 49 5.46 6.98 -11.74
C GLY A 49 5.66 7.45 -10.29
N ALA A 50 6.84 7.21 -9.71
CA ALA A 50 7.14 7.67 -8.37
C ALA A 50 7.24 9.20 -8.29
N THR A 51 6.79 9.75 -7.18
CA THR A 51 6.97 11.16 -6.82
C THR A 51 8.45 11.43 -6.49
N ASP A 52 8.98 12.56 -6.92
CA ASP A 52 10.33 12.97 -6.56
C ASP A 52 10.42 13.26 -5.05
N LEU A 53 11.40 12.64 -4.39
CA LEU A 53 11.67 12.78 -2.96
C LEU A 53 13.07 13.35 -2.67
N SER A 54 13.75 13.89 -3.67
CA SER A 54 15.14 14.33 -3.56
C SER A 54 15.37 15.38 -2.47
N ASP A 55 14.48 16.37 -2.36
CA ASP A 55 14.51 17.39 -1.31
C ASP A 55 14.14 16.83 0.08
N ALA A 56 13.18 15.93 0.14
CA ALA A 56 12.78 15.25 1.38
C ALA A 56 13.94 14.39 1.93
N LEU A 57 14.61 13.64 1.08
CA LEU A 57 15.80 12.86 1.44
C LEU A 57 16.97 13.77 1.84
N ALA A 58 17.17 14.89 1.14
CA ALA A 58 18.22 15.86 1.46
C ALA A 58 17.99 16.57 2.80
N SER A 59 16.74 16.71 3.26
CA SER A 59 16.40 17.31 4.57
C SER A 59 16.90 16.48 5.76
N GLY A 60 17.12 15.18 5.59
CA GLY A 60 17.42 14.21 6.65
C GLY A 60 16.21 13.80 7.48
N GLU A 61 15.03 14.37 7.25
CA GLU A 61 13.76 13.98 7.87
C GLU A 61 13.10 12.78 7.16
N VAL A 62 13.53 12.48 5.95
CA VAL A 62 13.21 11.24 5.23
C VAL A 62 14.49 10.44 5.07
N ARG A 63 14.44 9.16 5.44
CA ARG A 63 15.57 8.22 5.28
C ARG A 63 15.11 6.98 4.55
N ALA A 64 15.94 6.46 3.66
CA ALA A 64 15.67 5.23 2.91
C ALA A 64 16.52 4.08 3.43
N PHE A 65 15.90 2.94 3.62
CA PHE A 65 16.48 1.69 4.07
C PHE A 65 16.22 0.59 3.04
N ALA A 66 17.29 -0.01 2.54
CA ALA A 66 17.22 -1.17 1.66
C ALA A 66 16.97 -2.42 2.51
N ALA A 67 15.74 -2.93 2.52
CA ALA A 67 15.39 -4.12 3.27
C ALA A 67 14.22 -4.86 2.62
N ASP A 68 14.26 -6.20 2.69
CA ASP A 68 13.16 -7.06 2.27
C ASP A 68 12.08 -7.08 3.35
N VAL A 69 10.87 -6.72 2.97
CA VAL A 69 9.71 -6.71 3.89
C VAL A 69 9.31 -8.10 4.38
N THR A 70 9.75 -9.16 3.71
CA THR A 70 9.51 -10.55 4.10
C THR A 70 10.52 -11.06 5.12
N ASP A 71 11.65 -10.36 5.26
CA ASP A 71 12.74 -10.74 6.17
C ASP A 71 12.71 -9.92 7.48
N ARG A 72 12.32 -10.57 8.57
CA ARG A 72 12.35 -9.97 9.91
C ARG A 72 13.74 -9.50 10.31
N ALA A 73 14.80 -10.27 10.00
CA ALA A 73 16.16 -9.94 10.38
C ALA A 73 16.68 -8.69 9.65
N ALA A 74 16.15 -8.40 8.46
CA ALA A 74 16.42 -7.16 7.74
C ALA A 74 15.65 -5.96 8.31
N LEU A 75 14.45 -6.15 8.89
CA LEU A 75 13.61 -5.06 9.40
C LEU A 75 13.95 -4.65 10.85
N GLU A 76 14.41 -5.57 11.70
CA GLU A 76 14.76 -5.27 13.10
C GLU A 76 15.85 -4.19 13.23
N PRO A 77 16.95 -4.19 12.45
CA PRO A 77 17.91 -3.09 12.42
C PRO A 77 17.28 -1.75 11.99
N VAL A 78 16.39 -1.76 11.00
CA VAL A 78 15.68 -0.54 10.56
C VAL A 78 14.88 0.06 11.71
N LEU A 79 14.12 -0.77 12.45
CA LEU A 79 13.39 -0.29 13.63
C LEU A 79 14.33 0.32 14.66
N ALA A 80 15.46 -0.35 14.97
CA ALA A 80 16.45 0.14 15.93
C ALA A 80 17.04 1.51 15.52
N GLU A 81 17.38 1.69 14.24
CA GLU A 81 17.90 2.95 13.71
C GLU A 81 16.82 4.06 13.75
N VAL A 82 15.57 3.76 13.39
CA VAL A 82 14.46 4.72 13.46
C VAL A 82 14.23 5.18 14.89
N GLN A 83 14.21 4.25 15.84
CA GLN A 83 14.02 4.58 17.26
C GLN A 83 15.19 5.40 17.82
N ALA A 84 16.43 5.06 17.46
CA ALA A 84 17.60 5.79 17.92
C ALA A 84 17.68 7.21 17.32
N ALA A 85 17.25 7.38 16.08
CA ALA A 85 17.31 8.67 15.40
C ALA A 85 16.15 9.60 15.74
N TRP A 86 14.96 9.05 15.97
CA TRP A 86 13.74 9.84 16.09
C TRP A 86 12.86 9.43 17.27
N ASP A 87 12.13 8.31 17.17
CA ASP A 87 11.22 7.76 18.21
C ASP A 87 10.62 6.41 17.71
N VAL A 88 9.84 5.76 18.55
CA VAL A 88 8.95 4.65 18.14
C VAL A 88 8.00 5.14 17.06
N PRO A 89 7.87 4.44 15.92
CA PRO A 89 6.94 4.84 14.86
C PRO A 89 5.50 5.07 15.37
N HIS A 90 4.89 6.16 14.91
CA HIS A 90 3.47 6.49 15.13
C HIS A 90 2.59 5.95 14.01
N LEU A 91 3.17 5.78 12.82
CA LEU A 91 2.49 5.31 11.62
C LEU A 91 3.32 4.21 10.95
N LEU A 92 2.65 3.14 10.54
CA LEU A 92 3.17 2.17 9.57
C LEU A 92 2.22 2.12 8.38
N VAL A 93 2.74 2.34 7.17
CA VAL A 93 1.99 2.12 5.92
C VAL A 93 2.61 0.95 5.18
N ASN A 94 1.89 -0.16 5.08
CA ASN A 94 2.30 -1.33 4.32
C ASN A 94 1.82 -1.17 2.87
N ALA A 95 2.70 -0.60 2.00
CA ALA A 95 2.41 -0.36 0.59
C ALA A 95 3.29 -1.17 -0.36
N ALA A 96 4.28 -1.92 0.14
CA ALA A 96 5.06 -2.85 -0.66
C ALA A 96 4.17 -3.96 -1.20
N ALA A 97 4.19 -4.16 -2.51
CA ALA A 97 3.45 -5.23 -3.17
C ALA A 97 3.96 -5.45 -4.60
N ILE A 98 3.74 -6.64 -5.11
CA ILE A 98 3.91 -6.97 -6.52
C ILE A 98 2.56 -7.36 -7.13
N ASP A 99 2.42 -7.07 -8.42
CA ASP A 99 1.36 -7.53 -9.30
C ASP A 99 2.03 -8.10 -10.57
N ALA A 100 1.28 -8.71 -11.47
CA ALA A 100 1.82 -9.13 -12.75
C ALA A 100 2.30 -7.89 -13.53
N PRO A 101 3.59 -7.78 -13.86
CA PRO A 101 4.08 -6.69 -14.68
C PRO A 101 3.55 -6.82 -16.12
N PRO A 102 3.53 -5.73 -16.90
CA PRO A 102 3.04 -5.76 -18.30
C PRO A 102 3.80 -6.74 -19.21
N ASP A 103 5.05 -7.03 -18.87
CA ASP A 103 5.97 -7.95 -19.56
C ASP A 103 6.07 -9.32 -18.88
N ALA A 104 5.13 -9.66 -18.00
CA ALA A 104 5.09 -10.97 -17.38
C ALA A 104 5.04 -12.09 -18.43
N PRO A 105 5.70 -13.24 -18.17
CA PRO A 105 5.59 -14.40 -19.05
C PRO A 105 4.14 -14.77 -19.32
N ALA A 106 3.81 -15.19 -20.55
CA ALA A 106 2.44 -15.53 -20.95
C ALA A 106 1.77 -16.52 -19.99
N VAL A 107 2.53 -17.47 -19.43
CA VAL A 107 2.03 -18.45 -18.46
C VAL A 107 1.57 -17.80 -17.14
N GLU A 108 2.12 -16.65 -16.76
CA GLU A 108 1.73 -15.90 -15.53
C GLU A 108 0.53 -14.98 -15.74
N VAL A 109 0.08 -14.81 -16.97
CA VAL A 109 -1.08 -13.98 -17.35
C VAL A 109 -2.08 -14.72 -18.22
N GLY A 110 -1.93 -16.03 -18.32
CA GLY A 110 -2.78 -16.96 -19.08
C GLY A 110 -3.93 -17.54 -18.24
N PRO A 111 -4.57 -18.62 -18.76
CA PRO A 111 -5.71 -19.27 -18.12
C PRO A 111 -5.41 -19.73 -16.69
N PHE A 112 -6.42 -19.68 -15.83
CA PHE A 112 -6.32 -20.08 -14.41
C PHE A 112 -5.85 -21.53 -14.25
N GLU A 113 -6.29 -22.44 -15.13
CA GLU A 113 -6.00 -23.87 -15.08
C GLU A 113 -4.51 -24.18 -15.23
N THR A 114 -3.75 -23.28 -15.84
CA THR A 114 -2.30 -23.44 -16.09
C THR A 114 -1.44 -22.42 -15.34
N TYR A 115 -2.06 -21.61 -14.47
CA TYR A 115 -1.34 -20.60 -13.70
C TYR A 115 -0.30 -21.25 -12.76
N PRO A 116 0.99 -20.85 -12.81
CA PRO A 116 2.04 -21.49 -12.02
C PRO A 116 1.85 -21.28 -10.51
N THR A 117 1.93 -22.35 -9.72
CA THR A 117 1.86 -22.29 -8.26
C THR A 117 2.99 -21.46 -7.67
N GLU A 118 4.18 -21.53 -8.25
CA GLU A 118 5.36 -20.77 -7.84
C GLU A 118 5.14 -19.24 -7.99
N SER A 119 4.41 -18.82 -9.02
CA SER A 119 4.03 -17.42 -9.21
C SER A 119 3.00 -16.96 -8.17
N LEU A 120 2.07 -17.87 -7.80
CA LEU A 120 1.15 -17.61 -6.69
C LEU A 120 1.92 -17.45 -5.37
N GLU A 121 2.80 -18.37 -5.04
CA GLU A 121 3.60 -18.36 -3.81
C GLU A 121 4.44 -17.10 -3.70
N ARG A 122 5.11 -16.70 -4.78
CA ARG A 122 5.89 -15.46 -4.82
C ARG A 122 5.03 -14.21 -4.53
N VAL A 123 3.84 -14.13 -5.11
CA VAL A 123 2.94 -12.98 -4.87
C VAL A 123 2.40 -13.00 -3.44
N LEU A 124 2.05 -14.16 -2.89
CA LEU A 124 1.63 -14.30 -1.51
C LEU A 124 2.76 -13.95 -0.53
N GLU A 125 3.98 -14.38 -0.82
CA GLU A 125 5.15 -14.06 0.00
C GLU A 125 5.33 -12.54 0.10
N VAL A 126 5.41 -11.84 -1.01
CA VAL A 126 5.62 -10.39 -0.97
C VAL A 126 4.40 -9.65 -0.42
N ASN A 127 3.19 -9.96 -0.89
CA ASN A 127 2.02 -9.14 -0.58
C ASN A 127 1.42 -9.45 0.80
N VAL A 128 1.51 -10.71 1.26
CA VAL A 128 0.92 -11.15 2.54
C VAL A 128 1.99 -11.22 3.62
N THR A 129 3.02 -12.06 3.45
CA THR A 129 4.12 -12.16 4.43
C THR A 129 4.82 -10.82 4.58
N GLY A 130 5.08 -10.09 3.47
CA GLY A 130 5.65 -8.74 3.47
C GLY A 130 4.73 -7.65 4.04
N THR A 131 3.48 -7.96 4.41
CA THR A 131 2.63 -7.10 5.25
C THR A 131 2.63 -7.58 6.71
N VAL A 132 2.64 -8.89 6.94
CA VAL A 132 2.65 -9.48 8.28
C VAL A 132 3.93 -9.15 9.04
N VAL A 133 5.10 -9.33 8.40
CA VAL A 133 6.40 -9.15 9.07
C VAL A 133 6.63 -7.70 9.52
N PRO A 134 6.39 -6.65 8.71
CA PRO A 134 6.45 -5.27 9.20
C PRO A 134 5.47 -4.98 10.34
N CYS A 135 4.25 -5.54 10.31
CA CYS A 135 3.33 -5.44 11.43
C CYS A 135 3.92 -6.09 12.69
N GLN A 136 4.57 -7.25 12.58
CA GLN A 136 5.23 -7.91 13.72
C GLN A 136 6.40 -7.10 14.28
N VAL A 137 7.18 -6.44 13.44
CA VAL A 137 8.36 -5.67 13.88
C VAL A 137 7.94 -4.29 14.38
N PHE A 138 7.38 -3.45 13.53
CA PHE A 138 7.02 -2.06 13.85
C PHE A 138 5.75 -1.97 14.71
N GLY A 139 4.74 -2.78 14.40
CA GLY A 139 3.47 -2.81 15.15
C GLY A 139 3.66 -3.31 16.59
N ALA A 140 4.56 -4.27 16.82
CA ALA A 140 4.87 -4.70 18.18
C ALA A 140 5.51 -3.57 19.00
N ALA A 141 6.41 -2.78 18.40
CA ALA A 141 7.00 -1.63 19.06
C ALA A 141 5.96 -0.54 19.39
N MET A 142 5.02 -0.28 18.45
CA MET A 142 3.87 0.61 18.69
C MET A 142 3.00 0.12 19.85
N ALA A 143 2.69 -1.17 19.89
CA ALA A 143 1.88 -1.77 20.96
C ALA A 143 2.58 -1.73 22.32
N GLN A 144 3.91 -1.82 22.37
CA GLN A 144 4.70 -1.61 23.59
C GLN A 144 4.68 -0.15 24.04
N ALA A 145 4.69 0.78 23.09
CA ALA A 145 4.61 2.22 23.36
C ALA A 145 3.18 2.70 23.68
N GLY A 146 2.17 1.85 23.57
CA GLY A 146 0.77 2.17 23.84
C GLY A 146 0.13 3.11 22.81
N ARG A 147 0.69 3.24 21.61
CA ARG A 147 0.21 4.14 20.55
C ARG A 147 0.64 3.69 19.16
N GLY A 148 -0.21 3.91 18.18
CA GLY A 148 0.15 3.68 16.78
C GLY A 148 -1.04 3.67 15.83
N SER A 149 -0.75 3.86 14.55
CA SER A 149 -1.69 3.66 13.46
C SER A 149 -1.02 2.81 12.38
N ILE A 150 -1.66 1.74 11.96
CA ILE A 150 -1.21 0.88 10.86
C ILE A 150 -2.21 1.01 9.73
N VAL A 151 -1.71 1.30 8.53
CA VAL A 151 -2.50 1.36 7.30
C VAL A 151 -1.98 0.28 6.35
N ASN A 152 -2.76 -0.76 6.15
CA ASN A 152 -2.46 -1.82 5.20
C ASN A 152 -3.07 -1.49 3.83
N VAL A 153 -2.28 -1.48 2.77
CA VAL A 153 -2.77 -1.20 1.43
C VAL A 153 -3.28 -2.49 0.77
N ALA A 154 -4.61 -2.58 0.62
CA ALA A 154 -5.27 -3.62 -0.14
C ALA A 154 -5.49 -3.19 -1.61
N SER A 155 -6.57 -3.62 -2.21
CA SER A 155 -7.06 -3.25 -3.54
C SER A 155 -8.55 -3.55 -3.61
N VAL A 156 -9.28 -2.93 -4.51
CA VAL A 156 -10.65 -3.36 -4.85
C VAL A 156 -10.67 -4.83 -5.26
N TYR A 157 -9.61 -5.33 -5.89
CA TYR A 157 -9.48 -6.77 -6.20
C TYR A 157 -9.27 -7.67 -4.96
N GLY A 158 -9.13 -7.09 -3.77
CA GLY A 158 -9.25 -7.83 -2.50
C GLY A 158 -10.69 -7.97 -2.01
N MET A 159 -11.64 -7.17 -2.53
CA MET A 159 -13.06 -7.20 -2.18
C MET A 159 -13.91 -7.82 -3.29
N LEU A 160 -13.54 -7.54 -4.53
CA LEU A 160 -14.25 -7.94 -5.75
C LEU A 160 -13.30 -8.70 -6.67
N SER A 161 -13.87 -9.55 -7.51
CA SER A 161 -13.11 -10.20 -8.57
C SER A 161 -12.69 -9.20 -9.65
N PRO A 162 -11.54 -9.38 -10.29
CA PRO A 162 -11.18 -8.61 -11.47
C PRO A 162 -12.24 -8.73 -12.58
N ASP A 163 -12.63 -7.61 -13.15
CA ASP A 163 -13.43 -7.61 -14.38
C ASP A 163 -12.50 -7.87 -15.57
N GLN A 164 -12.55 -9.09 -16.07
CA GLN A 164 -11.70 -9.52 -17.18
C GLN A 164 -12.00 -8.79 -18.50
N SER A 165 -13.20 -8.18 -18.64
CA SER A 165 -13.55 -7.42 -19.84
C SER A 165 -12.74 -6.13 -20.00
N LEU A 166 -12.12 -5.62 -18.93
CA LEU A 166 -11.18 -4.48 -19.01
C LEU A 166 -9.99 -4.75 -19.93
N TYR A 167 -9.71 -6.02 -20.20
CA TYR A 167 -8.54 -6.48 -20.97
C TYR A 167 -8.93 -7.05 -22.34
N ASP A 168 -10.19 -6.86 -22.80
CA ASP A 168 -10.67 -7.37 -24.09
C ASP A 168 -9.80 -6.88 -25.25
N PHE A 169 -9.33 -5.63 -25.20
CA PHE A 169 -8.45 -5.07 -26.22
C PHE A 169 -7.16 -5.89 -26.44
N ARG A 170 -6.63 -6.55 -25.40
CA ARG A 170 -5.47 -7.44 -25.53
C ARG A 170 -5.84 -8.72 -26.25
N ARG A 171 -7.02 -9.27 -25.96
CA ARG A 171 -7.53 -10.49 -26.62
C ARG A 171 -7.86 -10.27 -28.09
N GLU A 172 -8.34 -9.08 -28.43
CA GLU A 172 -8.58 -8.66 -29.83
C GLU A 172 -7.27 -8.59 -30.62
N ASP A 173 -6.14 -8.25 -29.96
CA ASP A 173 -4.80 -8.26 -30.52
C ASP A 173 -4.14 -9.67 -30.51
N GLY A 174 -4.87 -10.72 -30.08
CA GLY A 174 -4.39 -12.10 -30.07
C GLY A 174 -3.61 -12.52 -28.83
N ASP A 175 -3.63 -11.71 -27.76
CA ASP A 175 -3.01 -12.01 -26.47
C ASP A 175 -4.04 -12.66 -25.53
N GLU A 176 -3.79 -13.89 -25.08
CA GLU A 176 -4.69 -14.61 -24.15
C GLU A 176 -4.64 -14.09 -22.71
N PHE A 177 -4.50 -12.79 -22.54
CA PHE A 177 -4.34 -12.17 -21.22
C PHE A 177 -5.55 -12.41 -20.32
N VAL A 178 -5.27 -12.90 -19.11
CA VAL A 178 -6.19 -12.97 -17.97
C VAL A 178 -5.53 -12.27 -16.78
N LYS A 179 -6.25 -11.40 -16.09
CA LYS A 179 -5.73 -10.81 -14.85
C LYS A 179 -5.52 -11.91 -13.81
N PRO A 180 -4.27 -12.12 -13.32
CA PRO A 180 -3.93 -13.27 -12.49
C PRO A 180 -4.68 -13.33 -11.18
N VAL A 181 -4.97 -14.56 -10.73
CA VAL A 181 -5.65 -14.84 -9.46
C VAL A 181 -4.82 -14.43 -8.25
N SER A 182 -3.48 -14.53 -8.33
CA SER A 182 -2.55 -14.32 -7.21
C SER A 182 -2.71 -12.95 -6.55
N TYR A 183 -2.84 -11.89 -7.36
CA TYR A 183 -3.02 -10.54 -6.82
C TYR A 183 -4.33 -10.41 -6.03
N ALA A 184 -5.44 -10.88 -6.60
CA ALA A 184 -6.76 -10.80 -5.93
C ALA A 184 -6.75 -11.58 -4.60
N VAL A 185 -6.24 -12.82 -4.61
CA VAL A 185 -6.12 -13.65 -3.40
C VAL A 185 -5.25 -12.97 -2.36
N SER A 186 -4.07 -12.45 -2.74
CA SER A 186 -3.17 -11.78 -1.82
C SER A 186 -3.81 -10.55 -1.16
N LYS A 187 -4.51 -9.72 -1.95
CA LYS A 187 -5.16 -8.50 -1.44
C LYS A 187 -6.42 -8.77 -0.61
N SER A 188 -7.09 -9.91 -0.81
CA SER A 188 -8.19 -10.37 0.06
C SER A 188 -7.68 -10.73 1.47
N ALA A 189 -6.51 -11.34 1.59
CA ALA A 189 -5.90 -11.68 2.87
C ALA A 189 -5.65 -10.43 3.75
N ILE A 190 -5.31 -9.30 3.14
CA ILE A 190 -5.01 -8.03 3.85
C ILE A 190 -6.24 -7.50 4.61
N LEU A 191 -7.43 -7.67 4.07
CA LEU A 191 -8.67 -7.20 4.70
C LEU A 191 -8.92 -7.89 6.05
N ASN A 192 -8.73 -9.20 6.11
CA ASN A 192 -8.95 -9.92 7.37
C ASN A 192 -7.76 -9.84 8.32
N LEU A 193 -6.53 -9.76 7.82
CA LEU A 193 -5.34 -9.45 8.63
C LEU A 193 -5.53 -8.12 9.38
N THR A 194 -6.06 -7.10 8.71
CA THR A 194 -6.37 -5.80 9.32
C THR A 194 -7.35 -5.93 10.49
N ARG A 195 -8.45 -6.67 10.32
CA ARG A 195 -9.43 -6.91 11.40
C ARG A 195 -8.83 -7.68 12.56
N TYR A 196 -8.05 -8.73 12.27
CA TYR A 196 -7.36 -9.51 13.28
C TYR A 196 -6.43 -8.63 14.13
N LEU A 197 -5.59 -7.81 13.50
CA LEU A 197 -4.66 -6.94 14.22
C LEU A 197 -5.37 -5.80 14.96
N ALA A 198 -6.46 -5.25 14.42
CA ALA A 198 -7.28 -4.24 15.09
C ALA A 198 -7.85 -4.75 16.41
N THR A 199 -8.33 -5.98 16.45
CA THR A 199 -8.84 -6.61 17.69
C THR A 199 -7.70 -7.02 18.62
N TYR A 200 -6.58 -7.49 18.07
CA TYR A 200 -5.44 -7.97 18.85
C TYR A 200 -4.67 -6.86 19.58
N TRP A 201 -4.58 -5.67 18.97
CA TRP A 201 -3.82 -4.53 19.52
C TRP A 201 -4.67 -3.35 19.97
N GLY A 202 -5.99 -3.40 19.83
CA GLY A 202 -6.88 -2.30 20.21
C GLY A 202 -6.70 -1.83 21.64
N GLU A 203 -6.65 -2.74 22.60
CA GLU A 203 -6.42 -2.43 24.02
C GLU A 203 -5.01 -1.89 24.31
N ARG A 204 -4.08 -2.06 23.36
CA ARG A 204 -2.71 -1.53 23.44
C ARG A 204 -2.55 -0.20 22.68
N GLY A 205 -3.63 0.49 22.36
CA GLY A 205 -3.61 1.81 21.75
C GLY A 205 -3.17 1.83 20.28
N VAL A 206 -3.16 0.69 19.58
CA VAL A 206 -2.81 0.62 18.14
C VAL A 206 -4.05 0.42 17.31
N ARG A 207 -4.31 1.36 16.39
CA ARG A 207 -5.37 1.25 15.39
C ARG A 207 -4.81 0.60 14.12
N VAL A 208 -5.57 -0.29 13.51
CA VAL A 208 -5.18 -0.94 12.26
C VAL A 208 -6.32 -0.85 11.27
N ASN A 209 -6.07 -0.24 10.11
CA ASN A 209 -7.08 -0.03 9.08
C ASN A 209 -6.53 -0.39 7.70
N THR A 210 -7.42 -0.58 6.75
CA THR A 210 -7.08 -0.84 5.35
C THR A 210 -7.36 0.40 4.50
N LEU A 211 -6.44 0.75 3.61
CA LEU A 211 -6.69 1.58 2.44
C LEU A 211 -6.94 0.67 1.24
N THR A 212 -8.06 0.83 0.57
CA THR A 212 -8.42 0.07 -0.64
C THR A 212 -8.53 1.02 -1.84
N PRO A 213 -7.41 1.29 -2.54
CA PRO A 213 -7.43 2.10 -3.76
C PRO A 213 -7.85 1.27 -4.98
N HIS A 214 -8.32 1.95 -6.05
CA HIS A 214 -8.55 1.32 -7.34
C HIS A 214 -8.23 2.25 -8.51
N GLY A 215 -7.63 1.66 -9.56
CA GLY A 215 -7.44 2.34 -10.84
C GLY A 215 -6.53 3.55 -10.79
N ILE A 216 -5.38 3.44 -10.11
CA ILE A 216 -4.37 4.52 -10.10
C ILE A 216 -3.80 4.68 -11.52
N ALA A 217 -3.83 5.92 -12.03
CA ALA A 217 -3.27 6.26 -13.34
C ALA A 217 -1.74 6.04 -13.36
N ASN A 218 -1.26 5.24 -14.32
CA ASN A 218 0.17 4.95 -14.50
C ASN A 218 0.49 4.61 -15.97
N ALA A 219 0.15 5.53 -16.87
CA ALA A 219 0.37 5.38 -18.32
C ALA A 219 -0.18 4.05 -18.89
N GLN A 220 -1.36 3.62 -18.45
CA GLN A 220 -2.08 2.49 -19.03
C GLN A 220 -2.49 2.80 -20.48
N PRO A 221 -2.63 1.77 -21.35
CA PRO A 221 -3.16 1.93 -22.69
C PRO A 221 -4.54 2.64 -22.70
N GLN A 222 -4.80 3.48 -23.70
CA GLN A 222 -6.04 4.27 -23.77
C GLN A 222 -7.29 3.35 -23.78
N ALA A 223 -7.23 2.19 -24.45
CA ALA A 223 -8.32 1.23 -24.45
C ALA A 223 -8.69 0.72 -23.04
N PHE A 224 -7.69 0.49 -22.17
CA PHE A 224 -7.94 0.17 -20.77
C PHE A 224 -8.57 1.35 -20.02
N VAL A 225 -8.06 2.57 -20.22
CA VAL A 225 -8.60 3.79 -19.59
C VAL A 225 -10.06 3.99 -19.94
N ASP A 226 -10.42 3.81 -21.22
CA ASP A 226 -11.78 3.96 -21.71
C ASP A 226 -12.71 2.87 -21.16
N ALA A 227 -12.25 1.61 -21.10
CA ALA A 227 -13.00 0.51 -20.52
C ALA A 227 -13.26 0.74 -19.02
N PHE A 228 -12.22 1.16 -18.29
CA PHE A 228 -12.30 1.50 -16.86
C PHE A 228 -13.29 2.67 -16.64
N ALA A 229 -13.17 3.74 -17.41
CA ALA A 229 -14.00 4.93 -17.28
C ALA A 229 -15.49 4.63 -17.52
N ARG A 230 -15.82 3.70 -18.43
CA ARG A 230 -17.22 3.29 -18.65
C ARG A 230 -17.86 2.65 -17.41
N ARG A 231 -17.08 1.95 -16.60
CA ARG A 231 -17.55 1.25 -15.40
C ARG A 231 -17.44 2.09 -14.13
N SER A 232 -16.44 2.97 -14.04
CA SER A 232 -16.27 3.84 -12.87
C SER A 232 -17.32 4.94 -12.84
N PRO A 233 -18.04 5.16 -11.73
CA PRO A 233 -18.95 6.30 -11.57
C PRO A 233 -18.28 7.66 -11.82
N LEU A 234 -17.04 7.87 -11.37
CA LEU A 234 -16.30 9.10 -11.61
C LEU A 234 -15.70 9.20 -13.03
N ARG A 235 -15.87 8.16 -13.89
CA ARG A 235 -15.53 8.16 -15.32
C ARG A 235 -14.05 8.41 -15.62
N ARG A 236 -13.16 8.09 -14.71
CA ARG A 236 -11.70 8.24 -14.89
C ARG A 236 -10.92 7.31 -13.96
N LEU A 237 -9.65 7.15 -14.24
CA LEU A 237 -8.69 6.62 -13.28
C LEU A 237 -8.45 7.61 -12.13
N MET A 238 -7.95 7.12 -11.02
CA MET A 238 -7.58 7.89 -9.84
C MET A 238 -6.20 8.54 -10.06
N ASP A 239 -6.05 9.81 -9.74
CA ASP A 239 -4.73 10.39 -9.52
C ASP A 239 -4.15 9.83 -8.21
N VAL A 240 -2.84 9.55 -8.18
CA VAL A 240 -2.20 8.96 -6.99
C VAL A 240 -2.36 9.84 -5.74
N GLY A 241 -2.38 11.16 -5.91
CA GLY A 241 -2.60 12.12 -4.83
C GLY A 241 -3.97 12.00 -4.16
N GLU A 242 -4.97 11.43 -4.84
CA GLU A 242 -6.32 11.28 -4.28
C GLU A 242 -6.40 10.20 -3.17
N ALA A 243 -5.42 9.29 -3.10
CA ALA A 243 -5.30 8.35 -2.00
C ALA A 243 -4.73 8.98 -0.71
N VAL A 244 -4.03 10.11 -0.83
CA VAL A 244 -3.30 10.76 0.28
C VAL A 244 -4.23 11.16 1.41
N GLY A 245 -5.37 11.77 1.10
CA GLY A 245 -6.33 12.26 2.10
C GLY A 245 -6.79 11.16 3.07
N ALA A 246 -7.04 9.96 2.56
CA ALA A 246 -7.43 8.82 3.37
C ALA A 246 -6.31 8.38 4.34
N VAL A 247 -5.05 8.38 3.87
CA VAL A 247 -3.91 8.01 4.73
C VAL A 247 -3.65 9.10 5.78
N VAL A 248 -3.72 10.38 5.43
CA VAL A 248 -3.60 11.48 6.39
C VAL A 248 -4.67 11.39 7.47
N PHE A 249 -5.93 11.12 7.11
CA PHE A 249 -7.01 10.85 8.06
C PHE A 249 -6.67 9.68 8.98
N LEU A 250 -6.26 8.53 8.43
CA LEU A 250 -5.94 7.33 9.21
C LEU A 250 -4.68 7.50 10.09
N ALA A 251 -3.72 8.34 9.69
CA ALA A 251 -2.51 8.66 10.44
C ALA A 251 -2.76 9.64 11.59
N SER A 252 -3.83 10.42 11.54
CA SER A 252 -4.11 11.54 12.44
C SER A 252 -5.08 11.18 13.57
N ASP A 253 -5.26 12.10 14.51
CA ASP A 253 -6.20 11.96 15.61
C ASP A 253 -7.66 12.09 15.16
N ALA A 254 -7.91 12.62 13.94
CA ALA A 254 -9.23 12.63 13.31
C ALA A 254 -9.84 11.22 13.15
N SER A 255 -9.01 10.18 13.15
CA SER A 255 -9.44 8.78 13.10
C SER A 255 -9.23 8.01 14.43
N SER A 256 -9.15 8.71 15.56
CA SER A 256 -8.85 8.11 16.88
C SER A 256 -9.81 6.98 17.30
N TYR A 257 -11.03 6.96 16.77
CA TYR A 257 -12.02 5.89 17.04
C TYR A 257 -12.27 4.98 15.82
N VAL A 258 -11.34 4.97 14.86
CA VAL A 258 -11.42 4.16 13.63
C VAL A 258 -10.37 3.07 13.67
N THR A 259 -10.79 1.81 13.84
CA THR A 259 -9.94 0.62 13.76
C THR A 259 -10.71 -0.55 13.16
N GLY A 260 -10.03 -1.44 12.42
CA GLY A 260 -10.63 -2.57 11.70
C GLY A 260 -11.42 -2.16 10.45
N ALA A 261 -11.39 -0.89 10.08
CA ALA A 261 -12.13 -0.35 8.94
C ALA A 261 -11.40 -0.59 7.61
N ASN A 262 -12.19 -0.62 6.55
CA ASN A 262 -11.71 -0.58 5.17
C ASN A 262 -12.12 0.74 4.52
N VAL A 263 -11.16 1.62 4.29
CA VAL A 263 -11.38 2.91 3.61
C VAL A 263 -11.19 2.71 2.11
N VAL A 264 -12.29 2.70 1.39
CA VAL A 264 -12.32 2.47 -0.07
C VAL A 264 -12.17 3.80 -0.79
N VAL A 265 -11.21 3.87 -1.71
CA VAL A 265 -10.94 5.03 -2.59
C VAL A 265 -10.90 4.52 -4.03
N ASP A 266 -12.07 4.37 -4.65
CA ASP A 266 -12.24 3.63 -5.90
C ASP A 266 -13.09 4.35 -6.96
N GLY A 267 -13.44 5.61 -6.73
CA GLY A 267 -14.29 6.38 -7.64
C GLY A 267 -15.71 5.84 -7.76
N GLY A 268 -16.16 5.07 -6.77
CA GLY A 268 -17.48 4.44 -6.73
C GLY A 268 -17.54 3.09 -7.45
N TRP A 269 -16.41 2.52 -7.87
CA TRP A 269 -16.36 1.24 -8.60
C TRP A 269 -17.11 0.11 -7.90
N SER A 270 -16.99 0.02 -6.58
CA SER A 270 -17.62 -1.04 -5.78
C SER A 270 -19.03 -0.70 -5.28
N ALA A 271 -19.63 0.39 -5.73
CA ALA A 271 -20.95 0.83 -5.26
C ALA A 271 -22.13 0.18 -5.98
N TRP A 272 -21.89 -0.58 -7.08
CA TRP A 272 -22.90 -1.29 -7.87
C TRP A 272 -22.44 -2.70 -8.29
#